data_5986cb32d643ada8c36e65722dbe8eef
#
_entry.id   5986cb32d643ada8c36e65722dbe8eef
#
_cell.length_a   1.000
_cell.length_b   1.000
_cell.length_c   1.000
_cell.angle_alpha   90.00
_cell.angle_beta   90.00
_cell.angle_gamma   90.00
#
_symmetry.space_group_name_H-M   'P 1'
#
loop_
_entity.id
_entity.type
_entity.pdbx_description
1 polymer ?
#
loop_
_entity_poly.entity_id
_entity_poly.type
_entity_poly.pdbx_seq_one_letter_code
_entity_poly.pdbx_strand_id
1 'polypeptide(L)'
;MQTAEVVIIGGGIVGSSIAHHLTAAGCKKVFLLERETAQGKGSTGKSMGGVRAQFATPVNIKMSLYSIRFYASFEERLGHPSGYRPQGYLFCATNEKHLAYLRANHARQVEAGLRNAEIVTADYIRGEFPQLRADDIVGGSFCPTDGFVDPYSAMIGFMTWAVDHGATLWKNSEVISAVRKDSGFVVETTRGSISARIVVNCAGAWAAVIAKMVGIDLPVEPLRRMLVPTQPFDDFPHTAPMIIDMSNGFHFRPEGRGFLLAWNDPAETPGYKTDFDEAFIEKILTRAADRVPVFENVAVNPKRAWAGLYEMTPDHHPVLGETPGVPGFFLANGFSGHGVMHAPATGKILSDLILHGKTELIDATLLNLSRFAEGRMIEETAIL
;
A
#
# COMPACT_ATOMS: atom_id res chain seq x y z
N MET A 1 10.98 24.28 -22.36
CA MET A 1 11.37 23.21 -21.41
C MET A 1 11.27 23.77 -20.00
N GLN A 2 10.54 23.09 -19.11
CA GLN A 2 10.46 23.45 -17.69
C GLN A 2 11.71 22.99 -16.95
N THR A 3 11.95 23.55 -15.76
CA THR A 3 13.05 23.13 -14.88
C THR A 3 12.51 22.78 -13.49
N ALA A 4 12.96 21.66 -12.94
CA ALA A 4 12.59 21.16 -11.62
C ALA A 4 13.83 20.83 -10.77
N GLU A 5 13.70 20.87 -9.46
CA GLU A 5 14.66 20.23 -8.57
C GLU A 5 14.39 18.73 -8.52
N VAL A 6 13.12 18.36 -8.35
CA VAL A 6 12.66 16.96 -8.28
C VAL A 6 11.46 16.78 -9.21
N VAL A 7 11.53 15.74 -10.04
CA VAL A 7 10.40 15.21 -10.81
C VAL A 7 9.99 13.88 -10.20
N ILE A 8 8.71 13.76 -9.82
CA ILE A 8 8.10 12.53 -9.31
C ILE A 8 7.23 11.94 -10.42
N ILE A 9 7.49 10.71 -10.85
CA ILE A 9 6.75 10.02 -11.90
C ILE A 9 5.72 9.08 -11.26
N GLY A 10 4.44 9.43 -11.33
CA GLY A 10 3.31 8.69 -10.77
C GLY A 10 2.57 9.46 -9.68
N GLY A 11 1.35 9.87 -10.00
CA GLY A 11 0.46 10.67 -9.14
C GLY A 11 -0.40 9.84 -8.17
N GLY A 12 0.02 8.63 -7.80
CA GLY A 12 -0.60 7.83 -6.76
C GLY A 12 -0.31 8.34 -5.35
N ILE A 13 -0.80 7.63 -4.33
CA ILE A 13 -0.65 8.04 -2.93
C ILE A 13 0.83 8.13 -2.50
N VAL A 14 1.69 7.25 -3.01
CA VAL A 14 3.13 7.25 -2.71
C VAL A 14 3.79 8.51 -3.27
N GLY A 15 3.59 8.81 -4.56
CA GLY A 15 4.14 10.02 -5.17
C GLY A 15 3.59 11.30 -4.54
N SER A 16 2.30 11.35 -4.20
CA SER A 16 1.67 12.48 -3.51
C SER A 16 2.26 12.68 -2.11
N SER A 17 2.52 11.60 -1.37
CA SER A 17 3.17 11.66 -0.06
C SER A 17 4.62 12.16 -0.17
N ILE A 18 5.38 11.71 -1.17
CA ILE A 18 6.74 12.19 -1.41
C ILE A 18 6.73 13.69 -1.77
N ALA A 19 5.80 14.11 -2.64
CA ALA A 19 5.64 15.53 -2.99
C ALA A 19 5.36 16.38 -1.75
N HIS A 20 4.44 15.93 -0.87
CA HIS A 20 4.16 16.58 0.40
C HIS A 20 5.40 16.70 1.28
N HIS A 21 6.10 15.61 1.56
CA HIS A 21 7.24 15.62 2.49
C HIS A 21 8.42 16.44 1.96
N LEU A 22 8.71 16.38 0.65
CA LEU A 22 9.74 17.23 0.02
C LEU A 22 9.40 18.71 0.14
N THR A 23 8.16 19.07 -0.16
CA THR A 23 7.70 20.48 -0.10
C THR A 23 7.68 20.96 1.35
N ALA A 24 7.22 20.13 2.30
CA ALA A 24 7.24 20.45 3.73
C ALA A 24 8.67 20.63 4.28
N ALA A 25 9.64 19.93 3.72
CA ALA A 25 11.05 20.08 4.05
C ALA A 25 11.75 21.27 3.30
N GLY A 26 10.97 22.06 2.56
CA GLY A 26 11.46 23.27 1.87
C GLY A 26 12.04 23.05 0.48
N CYS A 27 11.94 21.84 -0.10
CA CYS A 27 12.31 21.60 -1.49
C CYS A 27 11.40 22.43 -2.41
N LYS A 28 12.01 23.16 -3.32
CA LYS A 28 11.29 24.01 -4.27
C LYS A 28 11.23 23.35 -5.64
N LYS A 29 10.28 23.78 -6.49
CA LYS A 29 10.13 23.26 -7.86
C LYS A 29 10.01 21.72 -7.91
N VAL A 30 9.16 21.14 -7.06
CA VAL A 30 8.75 19.74 -7.11
C VAL A 30 7.64 19.59 -8.14
N PHE A 31 7.87 18.74 -9.16
CA PHE A 31 6.87 18.37 -10.17
C PHE A 31 6.41 16.94 -9.95
N LEU A 32 5.11 16.73 -9.91
CA LEU A 32 4.51 15.40 -9.92
C LEU A 32 3.78 15.18 -11.25
N LEU A 33 4.13 14.09 -11.94
CA LEU A 33 3.60 13.72 -13.26
C LEU A 33 2.59 12.58 -13.11
N GLU A 34 1.37 12.81 -13.61
CA GLU A 34 0.31 11.82 -13.68
C GLU A 34 -0.10 11.62 -15.15
N ARG A 35 -0.06 10.39 -15.63
CA ARG A 35 -0.43 10.09 -17.03
C ARG A 35 -1.91 10.25 -17.30
N GLU A 36 -2.75 9.98 -16.30
CA GLU A 36 -4.20 10.02 -16.42
C GLU A 36 -4.76 11.44 -16.31
N THR A 37 -6.02 11.61 -16.70
CA THR A 37 -6.77 12.87 -16.58
C THR A 37 -7.03 13.28 -15.13
N ALA A 38 -6.99 12.32 -14.20
CA ALA A 38 -7.15 12.50 -12.76
C ALA A 38 -6.26 11.51 -12.01
N GLN A 39 -5.82 11.90 -10.81
CA GLN A 39 -5.11 11.00 -9.90
C GLN A 39 -6.03 9.86 -9.40
N GLY A 40 -5.43 8.80 -8.87
CA GLY A 40 -6.14 7.71 -8.20
C GLY A 40 -6.74 6.66 -9.14
N LYS A 41 -6.54 6.74 -10.45
CA LYS A 41 -7.04 5.73 -11.40
C LYS A 41 -6.23 4.42 -11.39
N GLY A 42 -5.01 4.44 -10.87
CA GLY A 42 -4.18 3.26 -10.67
C GLY A 42 -4.51 2.52 -9.37
N SER A 43 -3.50 1.85 -8.78
CA SER A 43 -3.64 1.00 -7.59
C SER A 43 -4.24 1.74 -6.38
N THR A 44 -3.97 3.04 -6.22
CA THR A 44 -4.49 3.85 -5.10
C THR A 44 -6.01 3.83 -5.01
N GLY A 45 -6.71 4.19 -6.08
CA GLY A 45 -8.19 4.22 -6.08
C GLY A 45 -8.84 2.84 -6.22
N LYS A 46 -8.03 1.79 -6.34
CA LYS A 46 -8.47 0.39 -6.38
C LYS A 46 -8.14 -0.36 -5.09
N SER A 47 -7.47 0.29 -4.15
CA SER A 47 -7.04 -0.31 -2.89
C SER A 47 -8.20 -0.52 -1.93
N MET A 48 -8.10 -1.57 -1.12
CA MET A 48 -8.97 -1.82 0.02
C MET A 48 -8.80 -0.79 1.17
N GLY A 49 -7.71 -0.03 1.16
CA GLY A 49 -7.45 1.02 2.14
C GLY A 49 -6.99 0.53 3.50
N GLY A 50 -6.60 -0.73 3.61
CA GLY A 50 -6.11 -1.29 4.87
C GLY A 50 -4.83 -0.62 5.36
N VAL A 51 -4.73 -0.41 6.67
CA VAL A 51 -3.55 0.12 7.36
C VAL A 51 -3.29 -0.73 8.59
N ARG A 52 -2.16 -1.43 8.63
CA ARG A 52 -1.80 -2.31 9.75
C ARG A 52 -0.31 -2.25 10.07
N ALA A 53 0.04 -2.58 11.32
CA ALA A 53 1.41 -2.74 11.77
C ALA A 53 1.76 -4.19 12.12
N GLN A 54 0.80 -5.12 12.05
CA GLN A 54 0.99 -6.55 12.26
C GLN A 54 1.73 -7.20 11.07
N PHE A 55 3.03 -6.90 10.94
CA PHE A 55 3.96 -7.48 9.96
C PHE A 55 4.93 -8.46 10.62
N ALA A 56 5.66 -9.24 9.80
CA ALA A 56 6.66 -10.18 10.25
C ALA A 56 8.08 -9.58 10.32
N THR A 57 8.31 -8.46 9.61
CA THR A 57 9.63 -7.82 9.53
C THR A 57 9.69 -6.48 10.26
N PRO A 58 10.76 -6.18 11.01
CA PRO A 58 10.90 -4.93 11.76
C PRO A 58 10.82 -3.67 10.89
N VAL A 59 11.28 -3.74 9.65
CA VAL A 59 11.26 -2.59 8.73
C VAL A 59 9.83 -2.20 8.38
N ASN A 60 8.97 -3.17 8.03
CA ASN A 60 7.55 -2.91 7.74
C ASN A 60 6.79 -2.46 8.98
N ILE A 61 7.07 -3.07 10.15
CA ILE A 61 6.46 -2.66 11.42
C ILE A 61 6.77 -1.18 11.72
N LYS A 62 8.02 -0.76 11.62
CA LYS A 62 8.43 0.64 11.88
C LYS A 62 7.81 1.63 10.89
N MET A 63 7.79 1.28 9.60
CA MET A 63 7.12 2.09 8.57
C MET A 63 5.63 2.24 8.86
N SER A 64 4.96 1.16 9.23
CA SER A 64 3.53 1.18 9.58
C SER A 64 3.24 1.98 10.84
N LEU A 65 4.04 1.84 11.89
CA LEU A 65 3.88 2.62 13.13
C LEU A 65 4.01 4.13 12.89
N TYR A 66 4.94 4.54 12.03
CA TYR A 66 5.03 5.94 11.60
C TYR A 66 3.77 6.35 10.84
N SER A 67 3.36 5.55 9.87
CA SER A 67 2.24 5.86 8.98
C SER A 67 0.91 5.92 9.73
N ILE A 68 0.64 5.00 10.67
CA ILE A 68 -0.57 5.01 11.50
C ILE A 68 -0.65 6.31 12.31
N ARG A 69 0.44 6.71 12.97
CA ARG A 69 0.49 7.99 13.70
C ARG A 69 0.26 9.19 12.77
N PHE A 70 0.81 9.14 11.56
CA PHE A 70 0.61 10.19 10.57
C PHE A 70 -0.85 10.27 10.13
N TYR A 71 -1.49 9.13 9.80
CA TYR A 71 -2.90 9.10 9.42
C TYR A 71 -3.84 9.52 10.54
N ALA A 72 -3.52 9.19 11.79
CA ALA A 72 -4.31 9.61 12.95
C ALA A 72 -4.32 11.14 13.16
N SER A 73 -3.25 11.83 12.75
CA SER A 73 -3.15 13.30 12.82
C SER A 73 -3.22 13.97 11.45
N PHE A 74 -3.69 13.27 10.43
CA PHE A 74 -3.65 13.71 9.03
C PHE A 74 -4.42 15.01 8.80
N GLU A 75 -5.66 15.08 9.31
CA GLU A 75 -6.52 16.25 9.14
C GLU A 75 -5.96 17.48 9.87
N GLU A 76 -5.43 17.30 11.07
CA GLU A 76 -4.75 18.38 11.81
C GLU A 76 -3.53 18.91 11.04
N ARG A 77 -2.78 18.02 10.38
CA ARG A 77 -1.55 18.38 9.65
C ARG A 77 -1.81 19.00 8.28
N LEU A 78 -2.78 18.46 7.53
CA LEU A 78 -2.97 18.77 6.11
C LEU A 78 -4.27 19.51 5.82
N GLY A 79 -5.15 19.68 6.82
CA GLY A 79 -6.46 20.30 6.62
C GLY A 79 -7.41 19.46 5.76
N HIS A 80 -7.15 18.15 5.62
CA HIS A 80 -7.91 17.23 4.79
C HIS A 80 -8.07 15.88 5.50
N PRO A 81 -9.25 15.25 5.51
CA PRO A 81 -9.41 13.96 6.18
C PRO A 81 -8.70 12.83 5.42
N SER A 82 -8.07 11.92 6.15
CA SER A 82 -7.56 10.66 5.60
C SER A 82 -8.62 9.55 5.59
N GLY A 83 -9.72 9.76 6.30
CA GLY A 83 -10.70 8.72 6.56
C GLY A 83 -10.18 7.59 7.46
N TYR A 84 -9.14 7.82 8.25
CA TYR A 84 -8.58 6.81 9.15
C TYR A 84 -9.59 6.40 10.22
N ARG A 85 -9.83 5.08 10.27
CA ARG A 85 -10.71 4.42 11.23
C ARG A 85 -9.95 3.29 11.92
N PRO A 86 -9.54 3.46 13.19
CA PRO A 86 -8.85 2.43 13.98
C PRO A 86 -9.83 1.38 14.49
N GLN A 87 -10.38 0.59 13.60
CA GLN A 87 -11.31 -0.51 13.93
C GLN A 87 -10.58 -1.84 14.15
N GLY A 88 -9.26 -1.86 13.91
CA GLY A 88 -8.40 -3.01 14.14
C GLY A 88 -8.25 -3.94 12.94
N TYR A 89 -7.35 -4.92 13.14
CA TYR A 89 -7.17 -6.11 12.30
C TYR A 89 -7.16 -7.34 13.19
N LEU A 90 -7.95 -8.35 12.80
CA LEU A 90 -8.01 -9.65 13.46
C LEU A 90 -7.56 -10.74 12.49
N PHE A 91 -6.46 -11.40 12.80
CA PHE A 91 -6.03 -12.62 12.12
C PHE A 91 -6.58 -13.84 12.86
N CYS A 92 -7.42 -14.65 12.20
CA CYS A 92 -7.99 -15.86 12.76
C CYS A 92 -7.12 -17.06 12.43
N ALA A 93 -6.46 -17.64 13.44
CA ALA A 93 -5.68 -18.86 13.32
C ALA A 93 -6.58 -20.08 13.39
N THR A 94 -6.52 -20.96 12.38
CA THR A 94 -7.38 -22.14 12.24
C THR A 94 -6.65 -23.45 12.57
N ASN A 95 -5.42 -23.37 13.02
CA ASN A 95 -4.62 -24.51 13.51
C ASN A 95 -3.44 -24.00 14.33
N GLU A 96 -2.78 -24.91 15.04
CA GLU A 96 -1.65 -24.61 15.92
C GLU A 96 -0.44 -24.00 15.18
N LYS A 97 -0.23 -24.35 13.89
CA LYS A 97 0.86 -23.76 13.08
C LYS A 97 0.61 -22.28 12.83
N HIS A 98 -0.63 -21.91 12.51
CA HIS A 98 -1.02 -20.49 12.36
C HIS A 98 -0.85 -19.72 13.67
N LEU A 99 -1.30 -20.32 14.78
CA LEU A 99 -1.21 -19.65 16.09
C LEU A 99 0.25 -19.49 16.54
N ALA A 100 1.08 -20.50 16.33
CA ALA A 100 2.52 -20.43 16.60
C ALA A 100 3.20 -19.33 15.74
N TYR A 101 2.83 -19.22 14.46
CA TYR A 101 3.31 -18.15 13.58
C TYR A 101 2.90 -16.75 14.10
N LEU A 102 1.64 -16.56 14.51
CA LEU A 102 1.18 -15.29 15.08
C LEU A 102 1.91 -14.94 16.37
N ARG A 103 2.14 -15.91 17.26
CA ARG A 103 2.91 -15.71 18.50
C ARG A 103 4.35 -15.30 18.22
N ALA A 104 5.01 -15.94 17.27
CA ALA A 104 6.37 -15.59 16.86
C ALA A 104 6.46 -14.18 16.27
N ASN A 105 5.48 -13.79 15.44
CA ASN A 105 5.41 -12.45 14.89
C ASN A 105 5.07 -11.41 15.98
N HIS A 106 4.18 -11.71 16.89
CA HIS A 106 3.84 -10.83 18.01
C HIS A 106 5.09 -10.47 18.85
N ALA A 107 5.96 -11.44 19.14
CA ALA A 107 7.21 -11.16 19.83
C ALA A 107 8.10 -10.16 19.08
N ARG A 108 8.27 -10.33 17.75
CA ARG A 108 9.01 -9.39 16.89
C ARG A 108 8.32 -8.01 16.81
N GLN A 109 6.99 -7.99 16.76
CA GLN A 109 6.19 -6.76 16.75
C GLN A 109 6.39 -5.93 18.00
N VAL A 110 6.37 -6.57 19.17
CA VAL A 110 6.63 -5.92 20.47
C VAL A 110 8.05 -5.35 20.52
N GLU A 111 9.05 -6.12 20.08
CA GLU A 111 10.44 -5.67 19.99
C GLU A 111 10.60 -4.47 19.04
N ALA A 112 9.90 -4.46 17.90
CA ALA A 112 9.89 -3.37 16.94
C ALA A 112 9.05 -2.15 17.37
N GLY A 113 8.32 -2.23 18.49
CA GLY A 113 7.58 -1.12 19.10
C GLY A 113 6.06 -1.18 18.95
N LEU A 114 5.48 -2.21 18.34
CA LEU A 114 4.03 -2.45 18.32
C LEU A 114 3.60 -3.14 19.63
N ARG A 115 3.14 -2.35 20.60
CA ARG A 115 2.88 -2.83 21.98
C ARG A 115 1.41 -3.13 22.28
N ASN A 116 0.51 -2.78 21.39
CA ASN A 116 -0.94 -2.90 21.56
C ASN A 116 -1.56 -3.99 20.66
N ALA A 117 -0.75 -4.79 19.98
CA ALA A 117 -1.20 -6.04 19.40
C ALA A 117 -1.26 -7.12 20.49
N GLU A 118 -2.26 -7.99 20.39
CA GLU A 118 -2.52 -9.03 21.41
C GLU A 118 -2.78 -10.37 20.70
N ILE A 119 -2.31 -11.44 21.33
CA ILE A 119 -2.72 -12.80 20.99
C ILE A 119 -4.04 -13.09 21.70
N VAL A 120 -5.10 -13.30 20.94
CA VAL A 120 -6.46 -13.52 21.47
C VAL A 120 -6.84 -15.01 21.42
N THR A 121 -7.70 -15.40 22.35
CA THR A 121 -8.20 -16.78 22.42
C THR A 121 -9.33 -17.03 21.45
N ALA A 122 -9.62 -18.30 21.13
CA ALA A 122 -10.78 -18.68 20.36
C ALA A 122 -12.10 -18.22 21.03
N ASP A 123 -12.19 -18.28 22.36
CA ASP A 123 -13.37 -17.84 23.12
C ASP A 123 -13.60 -16.32 23.01
N TYR A 124 -12.53 -15.52 23.01
CA TYR A 124 -12.61 -14.10 22.71
C TYR A 124 -13.23 -13.86 21.33
N ILE A 125 -12.71 -14.55 20.30
CA ILE A 125 -13.21 -14.37 18.90
C ILE A 125 -14.66 -14.80 18.81
N ARG A 126 -15.08 -15.90 19.43
CA ARG A 126 -16.48 -16.35 19.45
C ARG A 126 -17.40 -15.38 20.16
N GLY A 127 -16.93 -14.77 21.25
CA GLY A 127 -17.70 -13.80 22.03
C GLY A 127 -17.90 -12.47 21.30
N GLU A 128 -16.84 -11.93 20.70
CA GLU A 128 -16.90 -10.64 19.99
C GLU A 128 -17.56 -10.74 18.60
N PHE A 129 -17.39 -11.87 17.92
CA PHE A 129 -17.90 -12.09 16.55
C PHE A 129 -18.67 -13.42 16.44
N PRO A 130 -19.83 -13.54 17.10
CA PRO A 130 -20.62 -14.79 17.11
C PRO A 130 -21.17 -15.20 15.72
N GLN A 131 -21.12 -14.27 14.76
CA GLN A 131 -21.50 -14.54 13.36
C GLN A 131 -20.42 -15.31 12.57
N LEU A 132 -19.20 -15.40 13.10
CA LEU A 132 -18.15 -16.19 12.46
C LEU A 132 -18.35 -17.68 12.74
N ARG A 133 -18.11 -18.51 11.74
CA ARG A 133 -17.86 -19.93 12.01
C ARG A 133 -16.48 -20.04 12.67
N ALA A 134 -16.48 -20.42 13.93
CA ALA A 134 -15.29 -20.41 14.77
C ALA A 134 -14.93 -21.78 15.35
N ASP A 135 -15.51 -22.87 14.83
CA ASP A 135 -15.29 -24.24 15.31
C ASP A 135 -13.84 -24.70 15.09
N ASP A 136 -13.21 -24.26 14.02
CA ASP A 136 -11.82 -24.51 13.64
C ASP A 136 -10.84 -23.45 14.15
N ILE A 137 -11.34 -22.33 14.71
CA ILE A 137 -10.46 -21.25 15.21
C ILE A 137 -9.87 -21.65 16.55
N VAL A 138 -8.53 -21.65 16.63
CA VAL A 138 -7.75 -21.98 17.84
C VAL A 138 -7.24 -20.72 18.58
N GLY A 139 -7.36 -19.55 17.97
CA GLY A 139 -6.96 -18.26 18.51
C GLY A 139 -6.69 -17.26 17.40
N GLY A 140 -6.05 -16.13 17.71
CA GLY A 140 -5.78 -15.09 16.73
C GLY A 140 -4.78 -14.05 17.21
N SER A 141 -4.57 -13.03 16.36
CA SER A 141 -3.86 -11.81 16.72
C SER A 141 -4.72 -10.60 16.39
N PHE A 142 -4.89 -9.69 17.34
CA PHE A 142 -5.68 -8.47 17.20
C PHE A 142 -4.85 -7.24 17.54
N CYS A 143 -4.97 -6.20 16.72
CA CYS A 143 -4.37 -4.89 16.98
C CYS A 143 -5.39 -3.79 16.77
N PRO A 144 -5.83 -3.07 17.83
CA PRO A 144 -6.90 -2.08 17.74
C PRO A 144 -6.52 -0.79 17.00
N THR A 145 -5.24 -0.50 16.86
CA THR A 145 -4.77 0.68 16.08
C THR A 145 -4.54 0.41 14.61
N ASP A 146 -4.61 -0.84 14.19
CA ASP A 146 -4.76 -1.16 12.79
C ASP A 146 -6.17 -0.74 12.31
N GLY A 147 -6.40 -0.62 11.02
CA GLY A 147 -7.71 -0.22 10.52
C GLY A 147 -7.70 0.15 9.05
N PHE A 148 -8.42 1.19 8.69
CA PHE A 148 -8.57 1.58 7.28
C PHE A 148 -8.44 3.09 7.12
N VAL A 149 -8.06 3.50 5.90
CA VAL A 149 -8.13 4.88 5.42
C VAL A 149 -8.98 4.92 4.15
N ASP A 150 -9.37 6.11 3.73
CA ASP A 150 -9.79 6.34 2.36
C ASP A 150 -8.54 6.66 1.52
N PRO A 151 -8.08 5.74 0.65
CA PRO A 151 -6.84 5.94 -0.10
C PRO A 151 -6.89 7.13 -1.04
N TYR A 152 -8.07 7.40 -1.62
CA TYR A 152 -8.27 8.52 -2.52
C TYR A 152 -8.23 9.85 -1.76
N SER A 153 -8.95 9.95 -0.65
CA SER A 153 -8.97 11.12 0.21
C SER A 153 -7.58 11.46 0.74
N ALA A 154 -6.85 10.46 1.26
CA ALA A 154 -5.48 10.66 1.74
C ALA A 154 -4.52 11.12 0.62
N MET A 155 -4.62 10.53 -0.59
CA MET A 155 -3.83 10.95 -1.75
C MET A 155 -4.10 12.40 -2.12
N ILE A 156 -5.38 12.79 -2.19
CA ILE A 156 -5.79 14.16 -2.49
C ILE A 156 -5.28 15.12 -1.39
N GLY A 157 -5.41 14.76 -0.13
CA GLY A 157 -4.91 15.57 0.99
C GLY A 157 -3.42 15.87 0.89
N PHE A 158 -2.59 14.84 0.64
CA PHE A 158 -1.16 15.02 0.38
C PHE A 158 -0.89 15.98 -0.78
N MET A 159 -1.58 15.75 -1.91
CA MET A 159 -1.28 16.51 -3.13
C MET A 159 -1.80 17.96 -3.07
N THR A 160 -2.99 18.17 -2.52
CA THR A 160 -3.54 19.51 -2.32
C THR A 160 -2.61 20.34 -1.45
N TRP A 161 -2.22 19.78 -0.30
CA TRP A 161 -1.26 20.46 0.58
C TRP A 161 0.06 20.78 -0.14
N ALA A 162 0.62 19.83 -0.89
CA ALA A 162 1.87 20.05 -1.63
C ALA A 162 1.73 21.15 -2.69
N VAL A 163 0.62 21.20 -3.43
CA VAL A 163 0.34 22.25 -4.43
C VAL A 163 0.19 23.61 -3.78
N ASP A 164 -0.55 23.71 -2.69
CA ASP A 164 -0.74 24.96 -1.94
C ASP A 164 0.60 25.51 -1.39
N HIS A 165 1.62 24.63 -1.25
CA HIS A 165 2.96 25.00 -0.79
C HIS A 165 4.03 24.99 -1.90
N GLY A 166 3.61 25.01 -3.18
CA GLY A 166 4.49 25.28 -4.32
C GLY A 166 4.87 24.10 -5.18
N ALA A 167 4.37 22.89 -4.92
CA ALA A 167 4.51 21.77 -5.86
C ALA A 167 3.63 21.97 -7.10
N THR A 168 4.02 21.35 -8.21
CA THR A 168 3.28 21.41 -9.48
C THR A 168 2.79 20.02 -9.85
N LEU A 169 1.48 19.85 -10.01
CA LEU A 169 0.86 18.64 -10.54
C LEU A 169 0.60 18.77 -12.04
N TRP A 170 1.20 17.90 -12.84
CA TRP A 170 0.88 17.75 -14.25
C TRP A 170 0.08 16.46 -14.48
N LYS A 171 -1.20 16.59 -14.79
CA LYS A 171 -2.06 15.52 -15.28
C LYS A 171 -1.99 15.44 -16.80
N ASN A 172 -2.44 14.31 -17.40
CA ASN A 172 -2.29 14.01 -18.82
C ASN A 172 -0.82 14.10 -19.28
N SER A 173 0.09 13.61 -18.46
CA SER A 173 1.53 13.76 -18.63
C SER A 173 2.20 12.39 -18.54
N GLU A 174 1.91 11.53 -19.50
CA GLU A 174 2.59 10.24 -19.62
C GLU A 174 4.07 10.46 -19.94
N VAL A 175 4.95 9.82 -19.18
CA VAL A 175 6.40 9.87 -19.44
C VAL A 175 6.73 8.95 -20.61
N ILE A 176 7.33 9.55 -21.63
CA ILE A 176 7.72 8.87 -22.88
C ILE A 176 9.20 8.46 -22.81
N SER A 177 10.04 9.31 -22.24
CA SER A 177 11.44 9.03 -22.04
C SER A 177 11.98 9.75 -20.78
N ALA A 178 13.00 9.15 -20.18
CA ALA A 178 13.81 9.75 -19.13
C ALA A 178 15.27 9.49 -19.47
N VAL A 179 16.00 10.54 -19.82
CA VAL A 179 17.39 10.43 -20.26
C VAL A 179 18.30 11.23 -19.34
N ARG A 180 19.35 10.58 -18.86
CA ARG A 180 20.37 11.26 -18.07
C ARG A 180 21.19 12.19 -18.98
N LYS A 181 21.35 13.45 -18.56
CA LYS A 181 22.20 14.44 -19.22
C LYS A 181 23.00 15.21 -18.18
N ASP A 182 24.29 15.30 -18.37
CA ASP A 182 25.21 16.02 -17.46
C ASP A 182 24.99 15.58 -15.99
N SER A 183 24.54 16.51 -15.14
CA SER A 183 24.29 16.29 -13.72
C SER A 183 22.81 16.03 -13.36
N GLY A 184 21.96 15.72 -14.36
CA GLY A 184 20.51 15.55 -14.13
C GLY A 184 19.84 14.71 -15.20
N PHE A 185 18.56 14.98 -15.44
CA PHE A 185 17.71 14.24 -16.37
C PHE A 185 16.90 15.18 -17.24
N VAL A 186 16.60 14.76 -18.44
CA VAL A 186 15.52 15.30 -19.27
C VAL A 186 14.42 14.26 -19.31
N VAL A 187 13.26 14.62 -18.76
CA VAL A 187 12.05 13.81 -18.78
C VAL A 187 11.11 14.36 -19.84
N GLU A 188 10.81 13.56 -20.84
CA GLU A 188 9.87 13.89 -21.89
C GLU A 188 8.51 13.28 -21.60
N THR A 189 7.46 14.08 -21.73
CA THR A 189 6.08 13.66 -21.49
C THR A 189 5.20 14.04 -22.69
N THR A 190 4.00 13.48 -22.74
CA THR A 190 2.96 13.88 -23.72
C THR A 190 2.57 15.36 -23.61
N ARG A 191 2.90 16.04 -22.49
CA ARG A 191 2.60 17.45 -22.24
C ARG A 191 3.78 18.39 -22.53
N GLY A 192 5.01 17.86 -22.57
CA GLY A 192 6.23 18.64 -22.76
C GLY A 192 7.41 18.07 -21.97
N SER A 193 8.55 18.73 -22.03
CA SER A 193 9.82 18.27 -21.45
C SER A 193 10.16 19.04 -20.18
N ILE A 194 10.72 18.33 -19.19
CA ILE A 194 11.20 18.89 -17.93
C ILE A 194 12.65 18.46 -17.73
N SER A 195 13.52 19.43 -17.45
CA SER A 195 14.88 19.17 -16.94
C SER A 195 14.85 19.12 -15.42
N ALA A 196 15.37 18.05 -14.83
CA ALA A 196 15.38 17.87 -13.39
C ALA A 196 16.72 17.36 -12.88
N ARG A 197 17.12 17.79 -11.68
CA ARG A 197 18.31 17.26 -11.01
C ARG A 197 18.06 15.84 -10.48
N ILE A 198 16.85 15.61 -9.98
CA ILE A 198 16.42 14.35 -9.35
C ILE A 198 15.14 13.87 -10.00
N VAL A 199 15.06 12.57 -10.24
CA VAL A 199 13.84 11.88 -10.68
C VAL A 199 13.50 10.80 -9.65
N VAL A 200 12.23 10.75 -9.24
CA VAL A 200 11.70 9.70 -8.36
C VAL A 200 10.67 8.87 -9.13
N ASN A 201 10.94 7.60 -9.30
CA ASN A 201 10.01 6.66 -9.91
C ASN A 201 9.01 6.17 -8.86
N CYS A 202 7.73 6.58 -8.99
CA CYS A 202 6.58 6.16 -8.19
C CYS A 202 5.47 5.59 -9.09
N ALA A 203 5.85 4.99 -10.23
CA ALA A 203 4.91 4.61 -11.28
C ALA A 203 4.12 3.31 -10.99
N GLY A 204 4.15 2.82 -9.75
CA GLY A 204 3.37 1.66 -9.30
C GLY A 204 3.62 0.43 -10.18
N ALA A 205 2.58 -0.19 -10.69
CA ALA A 205 2.67 -1.37 -11.54
C ALA A 205 3.51 -1.16 -12.84
N TRP A 206 3.74 0.08 -13.25
CA TRP A 206 4.58 0.45 -14.42
C TRP A 206 6.01 0.86 -14.05
N ALA A 207 6.40 0.66 -12.81
CA ALA A 207 7.70 1.07 -12.29
C ALA A 207 8.88 0.47 -13.09
N ALA A 208 8.80 -0.81 -13.45
CA ALA A 208 9.82 -1.48 -14.25
C ALA A 208 9.97 -0.86 -15.66
N VAL A 209 8.86 -0.40 -16.26
CA VAL A 209 8.88 0.29 -17.57
C VAL A 209 9.63 1.61 -17.48
N ILE A 210 9.37 2.39 -16.42
CA ILE A 210 10.07 3.67 -16.21
C ILE A 210 11.55 3.44 -15.86
N ALA A 211 11.87 2.45 -15.01
CA ALA A 211 13.25 2.12 -14.64
C ALA A 211 14.09 1.72 -15.87
N LYS A 212 13.49 0.98 -16.80
CA LYS A 212 14.14 0.58 -18.05
C LYS A 212 14.56 1.76 -18.93
N MET A 213 13.86 2.90 -18.88
CA MET A 213 14.21 4.11 -19.64
C MET A 213 15.59 4.66 -19.25
N VAL A 214 16.04 4.38 -18.03
CA VAL A 214 17.36 4.77 -17.51
C VAL A 214 18.33 3.58 -17.41
N GLY A 215 18.02 2.45 -18.04
CA GLY A 215 18.86 1.26 -18.10
C GLY A 215 18.86 0.39 -16.85
N ILE A 216 17.85 0.53 -15.97
CA ILE A 216 17.71 -0.24 -14.72
C ILE A 216 16.74 -1.39 -14.92
N ASP A 217 17.17 -2.59 -14.52
CA ASP A 217 16.33 -3.75 -14.37
C ASP A 217 15.73 -3.76 -12.95
N LEU A 218 14.45 -3.48 -12.85
CA LEU A 218 13.71 -3.38 -11.58
C LEU A 218 12.79 -4.60 -11.46
N PRO A 219 13.01 -5.51 -10.48
CA PRO A 219 12.21 -6.72 -10.32
C PRO A 219 10.86 -6.41 -9.66
N VAL A 220 10.01 -5.72 -10.39
CA VAL A 220 8.64 -5.38 -10.00
C VAL A 220 7.70 -5.90 -11.06
N GLU A 221 6.81 -6.81 -10.65
CA GLU A 221 5.82 -7.42 -11.52
C GLU A 221 4.40 -7.03 -11.13
N PRO A 222 3.56 -6.59 -12.07
CA PRO A 222 2.15 -6.31 -11.80
C PRO A 222 1.37 -7.61 -11.60
N LEU A 223 0.51 -7.63 -10.57
CA LEU A 223 -0.35 -8.78 -10.27
C LEU A 223 -1.76 -8.30 -9.93
N ARG A 224 -2.75 -8.80 -10.66
CA ARG A 224 -4.15 -8.41 -10.46
C ARG A 224 -4.67 -8.86 -9.09
N ARG A 225 -5.41 -7.97 -8.42
CA ARG A 225 -6.23 -8.25 -7.24
C ARG A 225 -7.63 -7.72 -7.45
N MET A 226 -8.61 -8.46 -7.00
CA MET A 226 -10.01 -8.16 -7.23
C MET A 226 -10.73 -7.95 -5.90
N LEU A 227 -11.63 -6.97 -5.87
CA LEU A 227 -12.43 -6.60 -4.72
C LEU A 227 -13.91 -6.62 -5.06
N VAL A 228 -14.72 -7.17 -4.15
CA VAL A 228 -16.17 -7.30 -4.33
C VAL A 228 -16.88 -6.59 -3.17
N PRO A 229 -17.51 -5.42 -3.43
CA PRO A 229 -18.36 -4.77 -2.45
C PRO A 229 -19.71 -5.47 -2.40
N THR A 230 -20.23 -5.68 -1.20
CA THR A 230 -21.61 -6.16 -1.00
C THR A 230 -22.60 -5.03 -1.21
N GLN A 231 -23.88 -5.38 -1.39
CA GLN A 231 -24.98 -4.48 -1.16
C GLN A 231 -25.11 -4.17 0.35
N PRO A 232 -25.91 -3.18 0.77
CA PRO A 232 -26.18 -2.95 2.19
C PRO A 232 -26.57 -4.24 2.90
N PHE A 233 -25.94 -4.49 4.05
CA PHE A 233 -26.08 -5.73 4.80
C PHE A 233 -25.82 -5.45 6.30
N ASP A 234 -26.80 -5.67 7.14
CA ASP A 234 -26.79 -5.25 8.54
C ASP A 234 -26.65 -6.44 9.54
N ASP A 235 -26.57 -7.70 9.06
CA ASP A 235 -26.46 -8.90 9.91
C ASP A 235 -25.04 -9.17 10.43
N PHE A 236 -24.08 -8.30 10.14
CA PHE A 236 -22.72 -8.32 10.68
C PHE A 236 -22.33 -6.91 11.14
N PRO A 237 -21.56 -6.75 12.25
CA PRO A 237 -21.27 -5.45 12.81
C PRO A 237 -20.41 -4.56 11.88
N HIS A 238 -20.89 -3.32 11.61
CA HIS A 238 -20.12 -2.32 10.85
C HIS A 238 -18.95 -1.70 11.63
N THR A 239 -18.83 -2.04 12.92
CA THR A 239 -17.70 -1.68 13.77
C THR A 239 -16.61 -2.75 13.79
N ALA A 240 -16.80 -3.85 13.06
CA ALA A 240 -15.85 -4.94 12.99
C ALA A 240 -14.49 -4.49 12.45
N PRO A 241 -13.39 -5.13 12.89
CA PRO A 241 -12.07 -4.95 12.29
C PRO A 241 -12.02 -5.53 10.86
N MET A 242 -10.89 -5.34 10.20
CA MET A 242 -10.53 -6.23 9.10
C MET A 242 -10.34 -7.63 9.66
N ILE A 243 -11.14 -8.58 9.21
CA ILE A 243 -11.04 -10.00 9.64
C ILE A 243 -10.38 -10.80 8.53
N ILE A 244 -9.36 -11.56 8.89
CA ILE A 244 -8.56 -12.38 7.99
C ILE A 244 -8.65 -13.85 8.42
N ASP A 245 -9.12 -14.70 7.52
CA ASP A 245 -9.09 -16.15 7.67
C ASP A 245 -7.75 -16.69 7.19
N MET A 246 -6.91 -17.15 8.12
CA MET A 246 -5.59 -17.67 7.78
C MET A 246 -5.62 -19.06 7.10
N SER A 247 -6.78 -19.72 7.04
CA SER A 247 -6.89 -21.03 6.36
C SER A 247 -6.77 -20.90 4.84
N ASN A 248 -7.27 -19.80 4.29
CA ASN A 248 -7.39 -19.61 2.85
C ASN A 248 -7.07 -18.18 2.36
N GLY A 249 -6.82 -17.22 3.27
CA GLY A 249 -6.50 -15.82 2.97
C GLY A 249 -7.73 -14.96 2.62
N PHE A 250 -8.95 -15.45 2.78
CA PHE A 250 -10.16 -14.63 2.68
C PHE A 250 -10.15 -13.55 3.77
N HIS A 251 -10.45 -12.33 3.38
CA HIS A 251 -10.54 -11.22 4.32
C HIS A 251 -11.61 -10.22 3.89
N PHE A 252 -12.15 -9.51 4.86
CA PHE A 252 -13.18 -8.52 4.62
C PHE A 252 -13.16 -7.43 5.69
N ARG A 253 -13.76 -6.29 5.35
CA ARG A 253 -13.96 -5.16 6.27
C ARG A 253 -15.28 -4.45 5.99
N PRO A 254 -15.80 -3.69 6.95
CA PRO A 254 -16.93 -2.79 6.70
C PRO A 254 -16.61 -1.74 5.62
N GLU A 255 -17.57 -1.49 4.73
CA GLU A 255 -17.51 -0.46 3.71
C GLU A 255 -18.86 0.19 3.49
N GLY A 256 -19.01 1.44 3.92
CA GLY A 256 -20.29 2.13 3.90
C GLY A 256 -21.36 1.38 4.70
N ARG A 257 -22.47 0.99 4.05
CA ARG A 257 -23.53 0.15 4.63
C ARG A 257 -23.38 -1.34 4.30
N GLY A 258 -22.27 -1.77 3.79
CA GLY A 258 -21.97 -3.17 3.46
C GLY A 258 -20.56 -3.54 3.86
N PHE A 259 -19.99 -4.47 3.11
CA PHE A 259 -18.65 -5.00 3.34
C PHE A 259 -17.85 -5.03 2.04
N LEU A 260 -16.56 -4.91 2.15
CA LEU A 260 -15.63 -5.11 1.04
C LEU A 260 -14.93 -6.44 1.25
N LEU A 261 -15.15 -7.35 0.31
CA LEU A 261 -14.60 -8.71 0.34
C LEU A 261 -13.34 -8.78 -0.53
N ALA A 262 -12.32 -9.50 -0.07
CA ALA A 262 -11.09 -9.73 -0.78
C ALA A 262 -10.55 -11.14 -0.56
N TRP A 263 -9.87 -11.65 -1.58
CA TRP A 263 -9.16 -12.91 -1.56
C TRP A 263 -8.08 -12.91 -2.64
N ASN A 264 -6.91 -13.43 -2.32
CA ASN A 264 -5.82 -13.58 -3.26
C ASN A 264 -5.96 -14.91 -4.01
N ASP A 265 -6.51 -14.89 -5.22
CA ASP A 265 -6.59 -16.09 -6.06
C ASP A 265 -5.16 -16.56 -6.41
N PRO A 266 -4.73 -17.76 -5.95
CA PRO A 266 -3.40 -18.28 -6.27
C PRO A 266 -3.22 -18.66 -7.74
N ALA A 267 -4.31 -18.75 -8.49
CA ALA A 267 -4.27 -19.02 -9.94
C ALA A 267 -3.99 -17.73 -10.77
N GLU A 268 -4.00 -16.55 -10.13
CA GLU A 268 -3.70 -15.32 -10.84
C GLU A 268 -2.21 -15.23 -11.20
N THR A 269 -1.94 -14.81 -12.43
CA THR A 269 -0.59 -14.72 -12.98
C THR A 269 -0.17 -13.28 -13.21
N PRO A 270 1.13 -12.94 -13.08
CA PRO A 270 1.64 -11.61 -13.36
C PRO A 270 1.19 -11.08 -14.73
N GLY A 271 0.92 -9.77 -14.79
CA GLY A 271 0.51 -9.08 -16.00
C GLY A 271 -0.30 -7.82 -15.71
N TYR A 272 -0.46 -6.97 -16.73
CA TYR A 272 -1.19 -5.68 -16.63
C TYR A 272 -2.70 -5.85 -16.80
N LYS A 273 -3.29 -6.91 -16.26
CA LYS A 273 -4.73 -7.16 -16.30
C LYS A 273 -5.45 -6.22 -15.33
N THR A 274 -6.37 -5.40 -15.82
CA THR A 274 -7.13 -4.43 -15.01
C THR A 274 -8.64 -4.66 -15.08
N ASP A 275 -9.08 -5.60 -15.88
CA ASP A 275 -10.47 -6.06 -15.99
C ASP A 275 -10.85 -6.94 -14.79
N PHE A 276 -12.09 -6.81 -14.34
CA PHE A 276 -12.67 -7.67 -13.33
C PHE A 276 -13.17 -8.96 -13.97
N ASP A 277 -12.81 -10.11 -13.37
CA ASP A 277 -13.29 -11.42 -13.79
C ASP A 277 -14.54 -11.81 -12.97
N GLU A 278 -15.71 -11.87 -13.61
CA GLU A 278 -16.98 -12.17 -12.91
C GLU A 278 -16.98 -13.57 -12.27
N ALA A 279 -16.20 -14.54 -12.80
CA ALA A 279 -16.06 -15.85 -12.18
C ALA A 279 -15.43 -15.79 -10.77
N PHE A 280 -14.74 -14.70 -10.44
CA PHE A 280 -14.20 -14.47 -9.10
C PHE A 280 -15.29 -14.32 -8.04
N ILE A 281 -16.50 -13.84 -8.41
CA ILE A 281 -17.61 -13.61 -7.47
C ILE A 281 -18.01 -14.91 -6.78
N GLU A 282 -18.21 -15.99 -7.53
CA GLU A 282 -18.55 -17.29 -6.96
C GLU A 282 -17.48 -17.78 -5.99
N LYS A 283 -16.21 -17.66 -6.39
CA LYS A 283 -15.07 -18.10 -5.57
C LYS A 283 -15.00 -17.35 -4.24
N ILE A 284 -15.22 -16.04 -4.24
CA ILE A 284 -15.12 -15.23 -3.03
C ILE A 284 -16.34 -15.37 -2.14
N LEU A 285 -17.55 -15.45 -2.70
CA LEU A 285 -18.78 -15.66 -1.93
C LEU A 285 -18.82 -17.02 -1.24
N THR A 286 -18.30 -18.07 -1.89
CA THR A 286 -18.14 -19.39 -1.25
C THR A 286 -17.28 -19.27 0.01
N ARG A 287 -16.13 -18.59 -0.06
CA ARG A 287 -15.25 -18.41 1.11
C ARG A 287 -15.86 -17.51 2.16
N ALA A 288 -16.57 -16.48 1.73
CA ALA A 288 -17.27 -15.56 2.62
C ALA A 288 -18.34 -16.29 3.43
N ALA A 289 -19.22 -17.07 2.79
CA ALA A 289 -20.24 -17.87 3.45
C ALA A 289 -19.64 -18.99 4.33
N ASP A 290 -18.52 -19.55 3.92
CA ASP A 290 -17.82 -20.57 4.70
C ASP A 290 -17.30 -20.03 6.04
N ARG A 291 -16.69 -18.82 6.06
CA ARG A 291 -16.20 -18.20 7.30
C ARG A 291 -17.28 -17.43 8.05
N VAL A 292 -18.20 -16.79 7.33
CA VAL A 292 -19.26 -15.93 7.87
C VAL A 292 -20.61 -16.43 7.36
N PRO A 293 -21.25 -17.39 8.02
CA PRO A 293 -22.50 -18.02 7.50
C PRO A 293 -23.60 -17.04 7.13
N VAL A 294 -23.73 -15.91 7.83
CA VAL A 294 -24.72 -14.89 7.48
C VAL A 294 -24.47 -14.26 6.10
N PHE A 295 -23.25 -14.38 5.54
CA PHE A 295 -22.92 -13.91 4.19
C PHE A 295 -23.44 -14.83 3.07
N GLU A 296 -24.02 -16.01 3.39
CA GLU A 296 -24.72 -16.83 2.40
C GLU A 296 -25.82 -16.05 1.67
N ASN A 297 -26.46 -15.10 2.38
CA ASN A 297 -27.53 -14.28 1.84
C ASN A 297 -27.08 -12.89 1.35
N VAL A 298 -25.76 -12.62 1.34
CA VAL A 298 -25.27 -11.31 0.94
C VAL A 298 -25.40 -11.12 -0.57
N ALA A 299 -26.00 -10.01 -0.97
CA ALA A 299 -26.11 -9.64 -2.38
C ALA A 299 -24.89 -8.82 -2.82
N VAL A 300 -24.41 -9.09 -4.03
CA VAL A 300 -23.35 -8.31 -4.69
C VAL A 300 -23.82 -7.79 -6.04
N ASN A 301 -23.23 -6.70 -6.49
CA ASN A 301 -23.45 -6.19 -7.85
C ASN A 301 -22.14 -6.30 -8.64
N PRO A 302 -22.03 -7.19 -9.63
CA PRO A 302 -20.80 -7.37 -10.41
C PRO A 302 -20.27 -6.07 -11.02
N LYS A 303 -21.14 -5.16 -11.42
CA LYS A 303 -20.78 -3.85 -11.99
C LYS A 303 -20.11 -2.90 -11.00
N ARG A 304 -20.18 -3.19 -9.72
CA ARG A 304 -19.50 -2.42 -8.66
C ARG A 304 -18.21 -3.08 -8.17
N ALA A 305 -17.96 -4.32 -8.58
CA ALA A 305 -16.69 -4.99 -8.32
C ALA A 305 -15.61 -4.42 -9.25
N TRP A 306 -14.37 -4.47 -8.79
CA TRP A 306 -13.25 -3.93 -9.54
C TRP A 306 -11.96 -4.71 -9.35
N ALA A 307 -11.03 -4.50 -10.25
CA ALA A 307 -9.67 -5.01 -10.17
C ALA A 307 -8.65 -3.88 -10.05
N GLY A 308 -7.59 -4.13 -9.32
CA GLY A 308 -6.41 -3.29 -9.20
C GLY A 308 -5.13 -4.11 -9.40
N LEU A 309 -3.99 -3.43 -9.50
CA LEU A 309 -2.71 -4.09 -9.65
C LEU A 309 -1.88 -3.91 -8.36
N TYR A 310 -1.42 -5.02 -7.81
CA TYR A 310 -0.26 -5.01 -6.91
C TYR A 310 1.01 -4.88 -7.75
N GLU A 311 2.03 -4.30 -7.17
CA GLU A 311 3.39 -4.21 -7.71
C GLU A 311 4.28 -5.13 -6.87
N MET A 312 4.42 -6.38 -7.32
CA MET A 312 5.08 -7.43 -6.56
C MET A 312 6.59 -7.37 -6.69
N THR A 313 7.30 -7.51 -5.58
CA THR A 313 8.75 -7.75 -5.52
C THR A 313 9.02 -9.18 -5.06
N PRO A 314 10.22 -9.74 -5.33
CA PRO A 314 10.55 -11.11 -4.94
C PRO A 314 10.47 -11.39 -3.44
N ASP A 315 10.73 -10.39 -2.59
CA ASP A 315 10.74 -10.49 -1.12
C ASP A 315 9.58 -9.76 -0.43
N HIS A 316 8.63 -9.27 -1.22
CA HIS A 316 7.44 -8.53 -0.77
C HIS A 316 7.72 -7.22 -0.01
N HIS A 317 8.94 -6.69 -0.11
CA HIS A 317 9.32 -5.38 0.42
C HIS A 317 9.43 -4.33 -0.69
N PRO A 318 9.13 -3.06 -0.40
CA PRO A 318 9.34 -2.01 -1.39
C PRO A 318 10.82 -1.83 -1.73
N VAL A 319 11.07 -1.27 -2.90
CA VAL A 319 12.38 -0.78 -3.31
C VAL A 319 12.41 0.72 -3.09
N LEU A 320 13.21 1.17 -2.12
CA LEU A 320 13.32 2.57 -1.74
C LEU A 320 14.78 3.05 -1.81
N GLY A 321 14.98 4.25 -2.33
CA GLY A 321 16.26 4.94 -2.31
C GLY A 321 16.87 5.19 -3.68
N GLU A 322 18.10 5.72 -3.69
CA GLU A 322 18.82 6.03 -4.91
C GLU A 322 19.27 4.76 -5.63
N THR A 323 19.15 4.78 -6.95
CA THR A 323 19.47 3.62 -7.78
C THR A 323 20.99 3.49 -7.98
N PRO A 324 21.58 2.32 -7.70
CA PRO A 324 22.98 2.08 -7.96
C PRO A 324 23.34 2.35 -9.43
N GLY A 325 24.43 3.09 -9.66
CA GLY A 325 24.93 3.42 -11.01
C GLY A 325 24.17 4.53 -11.75
N VAL A 326 23.05 5.03 -11.22
CA VAL A 326 22.28 6.14 -11.81
C VAL A 326 22.03 7.24 -10.77
N PRO A 327 23.04 8.01 -10.38
CA PRO A 327 22.90 9.05 -9.38
C PRO A 327 21.81 10.05 -9.73
N GLY A 328 20.97 10.41 -8.73
CA GLY A 328 19.82 11.29 -8.88
C GLY A 328 18.52 10.58 -9.32
N PHE A 329 18.58 9.27 -9.61
CA PHE A 329 17.36 8.49 -9.89
C PHE A 329 16.98 7.66 -8.67
N PHE A 330 15.81 7.96 -8.09
CA PHE A 330 15.28 7.31 -6.89
C PHE A 330 14.10 6.40 -7.22
N LEU A 331 13.95 5.34 -6.43
CA LEU A 331 12.87 4.37 -6.52
C LEU A 331 11.97 4.44 -5.28
N ALA A 332 10.67 4.35 -5.50
CA ALA A 332 9.64 4.14 -4.47
C ALA A 332 8.55 3.24 -5.06
N ASN A 333 8.84 1.94 -5.15
CA ASN A 333 8.07 0.97 -5.91
C ASN A 333 8.02 -0.39 -5.22
N GLY A 334 7.18 -1.29 -5.71
CA GLY A 334 7.20 -2.69 -5.31
C GLY A 334 6.61 -2.95 -3.92
N PHE A 335 5.57 -2.23 -3.55
CA PHE A 335 4.97 -2.35 -2.22
C PHE A 335 4.19 -3.64 -1.97
N SER A 336 4.01 -4.49 -2.96
CA SER A 336 3.39 -5.82 -2.83
C SER A 336 2.03 -5.79 -2.09
N GLY A 337 1.21 -4.74 -2.36
CA GLY A 337 -0.08 -4.51 -1.71
C GLY A 337 -0.05 -3.57 -0.50
N HIS A 338 1.12 -3.15 -0.01
CA HIS A 338 1.26 -2.35 1.21
C HIS A 338 1.43 -0.84 0.96
N GLY A 339 1.30 -0.37 -0.29
CA GLY A 339 1.62 1.01 -0.68
C GLY A 339 0.82 2.08 0.07
N VAL A 340 -0.47 1.86 0.31
CA VAL A 340 -1.31 2.82 1.05
C VAL A 340 -0.83 2.95 2.50
N MET A 341 -0.65 1.83 3.20
CA MET A 341 -0.25 1.86 4.60
C MET A 341 1.18 2.35 4.82
N HIS A 342 2.06 2.26 3.83
CA HIS A 342 3.44 2.74 3.92
C HIS A 342 3.67 4.11 3.27
N ALA A 343 2.68 4.70 2.61
CA ALA A 343 2.86 5.97 1.89
C ALA A 343 3.40 7.12 2.77
N PRO A 344 2.89 7.39 3.98
CA PRO A 344 3.46 8.42 4.84
C PRO A 344 4.93 8.19 5.19
N ALA A 345 5.28 6.97 5.59
CA ALA A 345 6.67 6.61 5.92
C ALA A 345 7.59 6.73 4.69
N THR A 346 7.12 6.29 3.53
CA THR A 346 7.85 6.39 2.27
C THR A 346 8.13 7.85 1.91
N GLY A 347 7.14 8.74 2.05
CA GLY A 347 7.33 10.17 1.83
C GLY A 347 8.43 10.74 2.71
N LYS A 348 8.42 10.42 4.00
CA LYS A 348 9.45 10.84 4.96
C LYS A 348 10.82 10.28 4.58
N ILE A 349 10.92 8.97 4.34
CA ILE A 349 12.19 8.28 4.00
C ILE A 349 12.81 8.87 2.74
N LEU A 350 12.02 8.99 1.66
CA LEU A 350 12.55 9.50 0.38
C LEU A 350 12.93 10.98 0.47
N SER A 351 12.15 11.79 1.18
CA SER A 351 12.51 13.18 1.44
C SER A 351 13.84 13.30 2.18
N ASP A 352 14.04 12.50 3.23
CA ASP A 352 15.29 12.47 4.00
C ASP A 352 16.49 12.02 3.13
N LEU A 353 16.32 10.94 2.37
CA LEU A 353 17.39 10.42 1.49
C LEU A 353 17.77 11.43 0.41
N ILE A 354 16.78 12.10 -0.19
CA ILE A 354 17.00 13.09 -1.25
C ILE A 354 17.70 14.35 -0.72
N LEU A 355 17.31 14.83 0.46
CA LEU A 355 17.81 16.10 1.00
C LEU A 355 19.05 15.94 1.87
N HIS A 356 19.19 14.81 2.56
CA HIS A 356 20.21 14.60 3.58
C HIS A 356 21.09 13.36 3.35
N GLY A 357 20.76 12.51 2.37
CA GLY A 357 21.48 11.27 2.07
C GLY A 357 21.24 10.14 3.09
N LYS A 358 20.45 10.36 4.15
CA LYS A 358 20.14 9.37 5.19
C LYS A 358 18.77 9.61 5.80
N THR A 359 18.18 8.58 6.38
CA THR A 359 16.96 8.66 7.19
C THR A 359 17.19 7.97 8.54
N GLU A 360 16.51 8.43 9.58
CA GLU A 360 16.57 7.82 10.92
C GLU A 360 15.36 6.92 11.21
N LEU A 361 14.38 6.89 10.30
CA LEU A 361 13.15 6.13 10.52
C LEU A 361 13.40 4.62 10.46
N ILE A 362 14.22 4.20 9.50
CA ILE A 362 14.61 2.79 9.27
C ILE A 362 16.05 2.72 8.77
N ASP A 363 16.61 1.53 8.75
CA ASP A 363 17.79 1.25 7.93
C ASP A 363 17.35 1.10 6.46
N ALA A 364 17.51 2.18 5.69
CA ALA A 364 17.08 2.21 4.29
C ALA A 364 17.90 1.27 3.38
N THR A 365 19.07 0.79 3.82
CA THR A 365 19.89 -0.16 3.06
C THR A 365 19.21 -1.50 2.89
N LEU A 366 18.30 -1.86 3.80
CA LEU A 366 17.48 -3.07 3.72
C LEU A 366 16.47 -3.04 2.55
N LEU A 367 16.13 -1.84 2.07
CA LEU A 367 15.12 -1.63 1.03
C LEU A 367 15.70 -1.15 -0.31
N ASN A 368 17.01 -1.01 -0.42
CA ASN A 368 17.63 -0.56 -1.68
C ASN A 368 17.59 -1.66 -2.76
N LEU A 369 17.74 -1.27 -4.03
CA LEU A 369 17.67 -2.18 -5.17
C LEU A 369 18.79 -3.23 -5.14
N SER A 370 19.98 -2.88 -4.62
CA SER A 370 21.14 -3.77 -4.63
C SER A 370 20.95 -5.03 -3.80
N ARG A 371 19.99 -5.05 -2.85
CA ARG A 371 19.69 -6.24 -2.01
C ARG A 371 19.40 -7.50 -2.82
N PHE A 372 18.82 -7.36 -4.03
CA PHE A 372 18.52 -8.50 -4.89
C PHE A 372 19.79 -9.11 -5.48
N ALA A 373 20.70 -8.28 -6.00
CA ALA A 373 21.96 -8.74 -6.54
C ALA A 373 22.93 -9.27 -5.48
N GLU A 374 22.84 -8.74 -4.27
CA GLU A 374 23.69 -9.10 -3.13
C GLU A 374 23.13 -10.27 -2.30
N GLY A 375 21.94 -10.79 -2.64
CA GLY A 375 21.31 -11.88 -1.91
C GLY A 375 20.90 -11.52 -0.47
N ARG A 376 20.66 -10.23 -0.17
CA ARG A 376 20.28 -9.71 1.15
C ARG A 376 18.75 -9.56 1.31
N MET A 377 17.98 -10.35 0.57
CA MET A 377 16.53 -10.34 0.67
C MET A 377 16.07 -10.80 2.06
N ILE A 378 15.07 -10.10 2.59
CA ILE A 378 14.36 -10.47 3.82
C ILE A 378 12.89 -10.64 3.41
N GLU A 379 12.39 -11.86 3.44
CA GLU A 379 11.01 -12.12 3.01
C GLU A 379 9.99 -11.61 4.04
N GLU A 380 9.03 -10.80 3.59
CA GLU A 380 7.84 -10.48 4.38
C GLU A 380 6.80 -11.59 4.17
N THR A 381 6.49 -12.30 5.23
CA THR A 381 5.58 -13.46 5.20
C THR A 381 4.14 -13.13 5.63
N ALA A 382 3.92 -11.95 6.23
CA ALA A 382 2.59 -11.48 6.62
C ALA A 382 1.92 -10.71 5.47
N ILE A 383 1.77 -11.34 4.32
CA ILE A 383 1.12 -10.79 3.12
C ILE A 383 -0.33 -11.27 3.01
N LEU A 384 -1.21 -10.41 2.46
CA LEU A 384 -2.63 -10.67 2.18
C LEU A 384 -2.91 -10.52 0.69
#